data_7d8c618852657938f57c36a797515526
#
_entry.id   7d8c618852657938f57c36a797515526
#
_cell.length_a   1.000
_cell.length_b   1.000
_cell.length_c   1.000
_cell.angle_alpha   90.00
_cell.angle_beta   90.00
_cell.angle_gamma   90.00
#
_symmetry.space_group_name_H-M   'P 1'
#
loop_
_entity.id
_entity.type
_entity.pdbx_description
1 polymer ?
#
loop_
_entity_poly.entity_id
_entity_poly.type
_entity_poly.pdbx_seq_one_letter_code
_entity_poly.pdbx_strand_id
1 'polypeptide(L)'
;MNGTGLRILILEDVKTDAELSEYELKEAGMVFVSRCVKDRASYLKALDEFAPDIILSDYSLPSFDGLSALKLAVQKCPDIPFIFVSGALGEETAIELLKQGATDYVLKNRLSRLGPAVSRALQEARERKERKMAEEALKKREQALELKSRSLEEANTALKVLLQHREEDKAALEEKVLTNVRKLVFPYLENLKHLGLNAKQTTQLMIVEENLKKLVSPFLHNLNSSYLELTPREVQVANLVKEGKTTKEMTEILNISATAVDFHRKNLRTKFGIKNKRTNLMAFLTSLS
;
A
#
# COMPACT_ATOMS: atom_id res chain seq x y z
N MET A 1 -9.86 -32.98 -4.24
CA MET A 1 -8.70 -33.83 -3.91
C MET A 1 -8.32 -34.58 -5.18
N ASN A 2 -7.30 -34.13 -5.89
CA ASN A 2 -6.85 -34.80 -7.12
C ASN A 2 -6.23 -36.15 -6.74
N GLY A 3 -6.76 -37.21 -7.28
CA GLY A 3 -6.48 -38.62 -6.97
C GLY A 3 -5.13 -39.16 -7.48
N THR A 4 -4.04 -38.47 -7.22
CA THR A 4 -2.70 -39.07 -7.32
C THR A 4 -2.32 -39.51 -5.92
N GLY A 5 -2.36 -40.83 -5.67
CA GLY A 5 -1.97 -41.42 -4.39
C GLY A 5 -0.56 -40.97 -3.96
N LEU A 6 -0.31 -40.93 -2.65
CA LEU A 6 1.00 -40.62 -2.06
C LEU A 6 2.10 -41.47 -2.70
N ARG A 7 3.19 -40.87 -3.13
CA ARG A 7 4.32 -41.55 -3.80
C ARG A 7 5.47 -41.73 -2.81
N ILE A 8 5.75 -42.98 -2.47
CA ILE A 8 6.78 -43.36 -1.51
C ILE A 8 7.96 -44.01 -2.24
N LEU A 9 9.14 -43.42 -2.14
CA LEU A 9 10.36 -44.04 -2.63
C LEU A 9 11.01 -44.81 -1.49
N ILE A 10 11.23 -46.12 -1.67
CA ILE A 10 11.84 -46.99 -0.68
C ILE A 10 13.21 -47.40 -1.19
N LEU A 11 14.28 -47.04 -0.49
CA LEU A 11 15.64 -47.51 -0.74
C LEU A 11 15.96 -48.65 0.23
N GLU A 12 15.88 -49.89 -0.29
CA GLU A 12 16.02 -51.11 0.50
C GLU A 12 16.49 -52.25 -0.43
N ASP A 13 17.49 -53.03 -0.03
CA ASP A 13 18.00 -54.15 -0.82
C ASP A 13 17.33 -55.49 -0.45
N VAL A 14 16.77 -55.58 0.77
CA VAL A 14 16.03 -56.75 1.27
C VAL A 14 14.55 -56.60 0.96
N LYS A 15 14.05 -57.39 0.02
CA LYS A 15 12.68 -57.31 -0.46
C LYS A 15 11.62 -57.48 0.64
N THR A 16 11.86 -58.41 1.60
CA THR A 16 10.95 -58.62 2.72
C THR A 16 10.84 -57.43 3.64
N ASP A 17 11.89 -56.62 3.83
CA ASP A 17 11.89 -55.45 4.69
C ASP A 17 11.15 -54.29 4.00
N ALA A 18 11.28 -54.20 2.67
CA ALA A 18 10.48 -53.25 1.88
C ALA A 18 8.99 -53.59 1.96
N GLU A 19 8.63 -54.85 1.74
CA GLU A 19 7.24 -55.36 1.85
C GLU A 19 6.65 -55.15 3.25
N LEU A 20 7.44 -55.36 4.29
CA LEU A 20 7.01 -55.12 5.67
C LEU A 20 6.75 -53.65 5.94
N SER A 21 7.60 -52.77 5.45
CA SER A 21 7.39 -51.32 5.52
C SER A 21 6.11 -50.88 4.80
N GLU A 22 5.85 -51.44 3.59
CA GLU A 22 4.61 -51.19 2.86
C GLU A 22 3.37 -51.70 3.57
N TYR A 23 3.47 -52.90 4.22
CA TYR A 23 2.40 -53.50 5.01
C TYR A 23 2.02 -52.58 6.18
N GLU A 24 2.97 -52.12 6.96
CA GLU A 24 2.73 -51.24 8.12
C GLU A 24 2.09 -49.90 7.72
N LEU A 25 2.50 -49.35 6.55
CA LEU A 25 1.89 -48.12 6.01
C LEU A 25 0.42 -48.36 5.59
N LYS A 26 0.09 -49.53 5.01
CA LYS A 26 -1.27 -49.89 4.65
C LYS A 26 -2.14 -50.12 5.91
N GLU A 27 -1.59 -50.80 6.92
CA GLU A 27 -2.26 -50.97 8.22
C GLU A 27 -2.54 -49.62 8.92
N ALA A 28 -1.66 -48.62 8.73
CA ALA A 28 -1.87 -47.27 9.18
C ALA A 28 -2.93 -46.48 8.33
N GLY A 29 -3.59 -47.15 7.36
CA GLY A 29 -4.64 -46.55 6.53
C GLY A 29 -4.14 -45.65 5.40
N MET A 30 -2.86 -45.75 5.05
CA MET A 30 -2.31 -44.90 3.96
C MET A 30 -2.60 -45.51 2.59
N VAL A 31 -3.02 -44.66 1.65
CA VAL A 31 -3.18 -45.00 0.24
C VAL A 31 -2.03 -44.40 -0.54
N PHE A 32 -1.16 -45.25 -1.08
CA PHE A 32 0.07 -44.82 -1.74
C PHE A 32 0.46 -45.70 -2.91
N VAL A 33 1.37 -45.21 -3.70
CA VAL A 33 2.15 -45.97 -4.71
C VAL A 33 3.59 -45.95 -4.24
N SER A 34 4.24 -47.09 -4.20
CA SER A 34 5.64 -47.25 -3.81
C SER A 34 6.52 -47.57 -4.99
N ARG A 35 7.77 -47.13 -4.96
CA ARG A 35 8.85 -47.60 -5.83
C ARG A 35 10.02 -48.01 -4.96
N CYS A 36 10.40 -49.27 -5.02
CA CYS A 36 11.57 -49.79 -4.32
C CYS A 36 12.80 -49.78 -5.24
N VAL A 37 13.93 -49.29 -4.73
CA VAL A 37 15.22 -49.18 -5.40
C VAL A 37 16.32 -49.67 -4.44
N LYS A 38 17.46 -50.15 -5.00
CA LYS A 38 18.53 -50.77 -4.18
C LYS A 38 19.93 -50.23 -4.47
N ASP A 39 20.07 -49.39 -5.49
CA ASP A 39 21.36 -48.85 -5.88
C ASP A 39 21.25 -47.36 -6.26
N ARG A 40 22.41 -46.70 -6.38
CA ARG A 40 22.51 -45.27 -6.66
C ARG A 40 21.87 -44.85 -7.98
N ALA A 41 22.00 -45.68 -9.04
CA ALA A 41 21.51 -45.31 -10.36
C ALA A 41 19.97 -45.32 -10.42
N SER A 42 19.37 -46.41 -9.89
CA SER A 42 17.91 -46.53 -9.78
C SER A 42 17.32 -45.47 -8.82
N TYR A 43 18.02 -45.13 -7.74
CA TYR A 43 17.61 -44.08 -6.79
C TYR A 43 17.56 -42.71 -7.47
N LEU A 44 18.61 -42.27 -8.15
CA LEU A 44 18.66 -41.00 -8.85
C LEU A 44 17.58 -40.93 -9.95
N LYS A 45 17.40 -41.99 -10.71
CA LYS A 45 16.35 -42.10 -11.72
C LYS A 45 14.95 -41.97 -11.09
N ALA A 46 14.75 -42.60 -9.94
CA ALA A 46 13.47 -42.50 -9.22
C ALA A 46 13.21 -41.10 -8.66
N LEU A 47 14.20 -40.37 -8.17
CA LEU A 47 14.05 -39.00 -7.74
C LEU A 47 13.53 -38.10 -8.89
N ASP A 48 14.05 -38.28 -10.10
CA ASP A 48 13.70 -37.44 -11.25
C ASP A 48 12.35 -37.86 -11.88
N GLU A 49 12.15 -39.19 -12.14
CA GLU A 49 11.00 -39.70 -12.88
C GLU A 49 9.77 -39.99 -12.02
N PHE A 50 9.99 -40.54 -10.83
CA PHE A 50 8.88 -40.88 -9.90
C PHE A 50 8.42 -39.68 -9.07
N ALA A 51 9.32 -38.73 -8.81
CA ALA A 51 9.10 -37.53 -8.05
C ALA A 51 8.37 -37.84 -6.72
N PRO A 52 9.02 -38.51 -5.77
CA PRO A 52 8.39 -38.99 -4.55
C PRO A 52 7.92 -37.86 -3.65
N ASP A 53 6.90 -38.12 -2.84
CA ASP A 53 6.43 -37.20 -1.80
C ASP A 53 7.17 -37.43 -0.48
N ILE A 54 7.76 -38.64 -0.29
CA ILE A 54 8.59 -39.00 0.85
C ILE A 54 9.56 -40.13 0.47
N ILE A 55 10.71 -40.18 1.14
CA ILE A 55 11.74 -41.19 0.95
C ILE A 55 11.90 -41.98 2.27
N LEU A 56 11.84 -43.30 2.16
CA LEU A 56 12.19 -44.23 3.22
C LEU A 56 13.50 -44.93 2.80
N SER A 57 14.49 -44.99 3.66
CA SER A 57 15.78 -45.57 3.32
C SER A 57 16.31 -46.45 4.45
N ASP A 58 16.75 -47.64 4.14
CA ASP A 58 17.64 -48.32 5.08
C ASP A 58 18.95 -47.53 5.22
N TYR A 59 19.50 -47.56 6.40
CA TYR A 59 20.79 -46.96 6.71
C TYR A 59 21.94 -47.78 6.15
N SER A 60 21.88 -49.14 6.29
CA SER A 60 22.95 -50.06 5.98
C SER A 60 22.70 -50.87 4.73
N LEU A 61 23.02 -50.29 3.57
CA LEU A 61 22.90 -50.94 2.28
C LEU A 61 24.28 -51.31 1.73
N PRO A 62 24.44 -52.48 1.09
CA PRO A 62 25.77 -52.95 0.66
C PRO A 62 26.42 -52.14 -0.46
N SER A 63 25.63 -51.59 -1.37
CA SER A 63 26.12 -50.90 -2.58
C SER A 63 25.96 -49.41 -2.58
N PHE A 64 25.07 -48.85 -1.76
CA PHE A 64 24.77 -47.43 -1.73
C PHE A 64 24.19 -47.05 -0.38
N ASP A 65 25.04 -46.57 0.52
CA ASP A 65 24.65 -46.28 1.91
C ASP A 65 23.56 -45.19 2.01
N GLY A 66 22.72 -45.30 3.03
CA GLY A 66 21.61 -44.42 3.27
C GLY A 66 22.01 -42.97 3.52
N LEU A 67 23.22 -42.71 4.07
CA LEU A 67 23.72 -41.37 4.30
C LEU A 67 24.07 -40.67 2.99
N SER A 68 24.66 -41.38 2.04
CA SER A 68 24.88 -40.87 0.68
C SER A 68 23.57 -40.59 -0.05
N ALA A 69 22.55 -41.43 0.16
CA ALA A 69 21.21 -41.19 -0.35
C ALA A 69 20.57 -39.92 0.21
N LEU A 70 20.68 -39.71 1.55
CA LEU A 70 20.21 -38.50 2.21
C LEU A 70 20.89 -37.25 1.62
N LYS A 71 22.22 -37.25 1.48
CA LYS A 71 22.96 -36.10 0.91
C LYS A 71 22.48 -35.74 -0.49
N LEU A 72 22.24 -36.75 -1.33
CA LEU A 72 21.68 -36.52 -2.67
C LEU A 72 20.24 -36.00 -2.64
N ALA A 73 19.40 -36.51 -1.73
CA ALA A 73 18.03 -36.01 -1.54
C ALA A 73 18.03 -34.53 -1.11
N VAL A 74 18.82 -34.18 -0.11
CA VAL A 74 18.94 -32.78 0.38
C VAL A 74 19.43 -31.83 -0.72
N GLN A 75 20.32 -32.28 -1.61
CA GLN A 75 20.81 -31.46 -2.71
C GLN A 75 19.78 -31.30 -3.85
N LYS A 76 19.10 -32.40 -4.25
CA LYS A 76 18.19 -32.39 -5.41
C LYS A 76 16.75 -32.00 -5.06
N CYS A 77 16.28 -32.40 -3.90
CA CYS A 77 14.90 -32.25 -3.47
C CYS A 77 14.79 -31.95 -1.96
N PRO A 78 15.30 -30.80 -1.51
CA PRO A 78 15.40 -30.44 -0.09
C PRO A 78 14.06 -30.36 0.65
N ASP A 79 12.97 -30.22 -0.09
CA ASP A 79 11.61 -30.10 0.48
C ASP A 79 10.94 -31.49 0.68
N ILE A 80 11.54 -32.60 0.19
CA ILE A 80 11.00 -33.97 0.35
C ILE A 80 11.49 -34.56 1.67
N PRO A 81 10.60 -35.00 2.56
CA PRO A 81 10.99 -35.61 3.81
C PRO A 81 11.70 -36.95 3.60
N PHE A 82 12.73 -37.20 4.40
CA PHE A 82 13.54 -38.40 4.36
C PHE A 82 13.54 -39.10 5.74
N ILE A 83 13.09 -40.35 5.78
CA ILE A 83 13.03 -41.16 7.01
C ILE A 83 13.93 -42.38 6.86
N PHE A 84 14.77 -42.59 7.87
CA PHE A 84 15.54 -43.82 7.96
C PHE A 84 14.71 -44.94 8.57
N VAL A 85 14.78 -46.16 7.98
CA VAL A 85 14.19 -47.38 8.50
C VAL A 85 15.32 -48.39 8.70
N SER A 86 15.80 -48.58 9.93
CA SER A 86 17.00 -49.36 10.18
C SER A 86 16.83 -50.43 11.28
N GLY A 87 17.55 -51.55 11.17
CA GLY A 87 17.52 -52.63 12.14
C GLY A 87 18.21 -52.29 13.47
N ALA A 88 19.31 -51.54 13.39
CA ALA A 88 20.07 -51.10 14.57
C ALA A 88 20.72 -49.76 14.30
N LEU A 89 20.23 -48.72 14.93
CA LEU A 89 20.86 -47.40 14.92
C LEU A 89 21.20 -47.05 16.39
N GLY A 90 22.48 -46.75 16.61
CA GLY A 90 22.89 -46.16 17.89
C GLY A 90 22.27 -44.77 18.05
N GLU A 91 22.03 -44.36 19.27
CA GLU A 91 21.38 -43.08 19.59
C GLU A 91 22.18 -41.89 19.07
N GLU A 92 23.50 -41.95 19.16
CA GLU A 92 24.39 -40.91 18.62
C GLU A 92 24.30 -40.79 17.08
N THR A 93 24.25 -41.94 16.37
CA THR A 93 24.08 -41.96 14.91
C THR A 93 22.74 -41.39 14.48
N ALA A 94 21.67 -41.71 15.20
CA ALA A 94 20.34 -41.19 14.92
C ALA A 94 20.29 -39.65 15.03
N ILE A 95 20.91 -39.09 16.07
CA ILE A 95 21.02 -37.64 16.30
C ILE A 95 21.81 -36.97 15.14
N GLU A 96 22.89 -37.61 14.70
CA GLU A 96 23.70 -37.09 13.62
C GLU A 96 22.96 -37.07 12.27
N LEU A 97 22.20 -38.09 11.96
CA LEU A 97 21.35 -38.17 10.77
C LEU A 97 20.30 -37.06 10.71
N LEU A 98 19.66 -36.79 11.85
CA LEU A 98 18.72 -35.64 11.95
C LEU A 98 19.41 -34.29 11.70
N LYS A 99 20.62 -34.10 12.25
CA LYS A 99 21.43 -32.88 12.00
C LYS A 99 21.83 -32.75 10.52
N GLN A 100 22.00 -33.87 9.81
CA GLN A 100 22.36 -33.87 8.39
C GLN A 100 21.14 -33.69 7.45
N GLY A 101 19.93 -33.59 7.98
CA GLY A 101 18.73 -33.29 7.22
C GLY A 101 17.72 -34.41 7.10
N ALA A 102 17.93 -35.55 7.77
CA ALA A 102 16.88 -36.55 7.88
C ALA A 102 15.69 -35.98 8.70
N THR A 103 14.47 -36.30 8.27
CA THR A 103 13.27 -35.82 8.95
C THR A 103 13.00 -36.62 10.20
N ASP A 104 13.17 -37.94 10.14
CA ASP A 104 12.97 -38.86 11.27
C ASP A 104 13.72 -40.16 11.04
N TYR A 105 13.67 -41.07 12.05
CA TYR A 105 14.12 -42.44 11.93
C TYR A 105 13.15 -43.41 12.63
N VAL A 106 13.04 -44.62 12.10
CA VAL A 106 12.21 -45.70 12.65
C VAL A 106 13.05 -46.97 12.72
N LEU A 107 12.98 -47.67 13.84
CA LEU A 107 13.65 -48.96 14.01
C LEU A 107 12.81 -50.07 13.39
N LYS A 108 13.42 -51.00 12.62
CA LYS A 108 12.74 -52.16 12.01
C LYS A 108 12.03 -53.06 13.02
N ASN A 109 12.47 -53.09 14.29
CA ASN A 109 11.78 -53.79 15.38
C ASN A 109 10.57 -53.02 15.95
N ARG A 110 10.30 -51.79 15.49
CA ARG A 110 9.17 -50.92 15.92
C ARG A 110 8.48 -50.28 14.74
N LEU A 111 8.27 -51.01 13.67
CA LEU A 111 7.70 -50.50 12.40
C LEU A 111 6.27 -49.95 12.56
N SER A 112 5.53 -50.31 13.61
CA SER A 112 4.24 -49.67 13.92
C SER A 112 4.33 -48.14 14.10
N ARG A 113 5.52 -47.60 14.34
CA ARG A 113 5.78 -46.14 14.37
C ARG A 113 5.94 -45.51 12.99
N LEU A 114 6.08 -46.32 11.92
CA LEU A 114 6.36 -45.80 10.57
C LEU A 114 5.20 -44.95 10.03
N GLY A 115 3.96 -45.42 10.16
CA GLY A 115 2.78 -44.68 9.72
C GLY A 115 2.66 -43.29 10.37
N PRO A 116 2.68 -43.19 11.71
CA PRO A 116 2.71 -41.91 12.41
C PRO A 116 3.89 -41.01 12.02
N ALA A 117 5.10 -41.58 11.83
CA ALA A 117 6.29 -40.81 11.42
C ALA A 117 6.14 -40.22 10.02
N VAL A 118 5.66 -41.02 9.06
CA VAL A 118 5.37 -40.57 7.69
C VAL A 118 4.29 -39.51 7.66
N SER A 119 3.19 -39.68 8.41
CA SER A 119 2.12 -38.69 8.49
C SER A 119 2.61 -37.34 8.98
N ARG A 120 3.39 -37.34 10.06
CA ARG A 120 3.98 -36.12 10.64
C ARG A 120 4.95 -35.48 9.66
N ALA A 121 5.86 -36.24 9.08
CA ALA A 121 6.85 -35.72 8.12
C ALA A 121 6.21 -35.07 6.88
N LEU A 122 5.14 -35.67 6.35
CA LEU A 122 4.38 -35.12 5.23
C LEU A 122 3.62 -33.85 5.59
N GLN A 123 3.06 -33.79 6.82
CA GLN A 123 2.38 -32.62 7.30
C GLN A 123 3.36 -31.44 7.46
N GLU A 124 4.50 -31.67 8.12
CA GLU A 124 5.54 -30.66 8.30
C GLU A 124 6.10 -30.15 6.94
N ALA A 125 6.28 -31.04 5.97
CA ALA A 125 6.71 -30.68 4.62
C ALA A 125 5.67 -29.82 3.89
N ARG A 126 4.37 -30.14 4.04
CA ARG A 126 3.27 -29.31 3.48
C ARG A 126 3.23 -27.92 4.10
N GLU A 127 3.24 -27.84 5.42
CA GLU A 127 3.22 -26.56 6.15
C GLU A 127 4.42 -25.68 5.78
N ARG A 128 5.61 -26.29 5.67
CA ARG A 128 6.83 -25.58 5.21
C ARG A 128 6.69 -25.04 3.79
N LYS A 129 6.13 -25.84 2.88
CA LYS A 129 5.89 -25.42 1.49
C LYS A 129 4.85 -24.32 1.39
N GLU A 130 3.74 -24.44 2.10
CA GLU A 130 2.68 -23.42 2.14
C GLU A 130 3.20 -22.11 2.72
N ARG A 131 3.96 -22.19 3.80
CA ARG A 131 4.59 -21.01 4.40
C ARG A 131 5.54 -20.31 3.42
N LYS A 132 6.42 -21.07 2.74
CA LYS A 132 7.35 -20.52 1.76
C LYS A 132 6.62 -19.84 0.59
N MET A 133 5.57 -20.48 0.07
CA MET A 133 4.73 -19.88 -0.99
C MET A 133 4.01 -18.62 -0.53
N ALA A 134 3.51 -18.59 0.71
CA ALA A 134 2.86 -17.42 1.29
C ALA A 134 3.85 -16.26 1.49
N GLU A 135 5.05 -16.55 1.99
CA GLU A 135 6.13 -15.56 2.15
C GLU A 135 6.56 -14.96 0.79
N GLU A 136 6.72 -15.80 -0.24
CA GLU A 136 7.04 -15.32 -1.59
C GLU A 136 5.92 -14.48 -2.21
N ALA A 137 4.66 -14.88 -2.01
CA ALA A 137 3.49 -14.13 -2.48
C ALA A 137 3.37 -12.77 -1.76
N LEU A 138 3.61 -12.75 -0.43
CA LEU A 138 3.62 -11.54 0.36
C LEU A 138 4.69 -10.57 -0.14
N LYS A 139 5.92 -11.05 -0.30
CA LYS A 139 7.04 -10.23 -0.82
C LYS A 139 6.75 -9.61 -2.19
N LYS A 140 6.16 -10.39 -3.11
CA LYS A 140 5.74 -9.85 -4.42
C LYS A 140 4.66 -8.78 -4.29
N ARG A 141 3.73 -8.96 -3.35
CA ARG A 141 2.65 -8.00 -3.12
C ARG A 141 3.16 -6.70 -2.50
N GLU A 142 4.09 -6.79 -1.54
CA GLU A 142 4.76 -5.62 -0.94
C GLU A 142 5.49 -4.79 -2.00
N GLN A 143 6.29 -5.43 -2.85
CA GLN A 143 6.99 -4.74 -3.94
C GLN A 143 6.02 -4.05 -4.92
N ALA A 144 4.92 -4.71 -5.27
CA ALA A 144 3.91 -4.12 -6.15
C ALA A 144 3.19 -2.93 -5.50
N LEU A 145 2.93 -2.99 -4.19
CA LEU A 145 2.34 -1.88 -3.43
C LEU A 145 3.30 -0.69 -3.34
N GLU A 146 4.58 -0.93 -3.08
CA GLU A 146 5.59 0.13 -3.00
C GLU A 146 5.72 0.89 -4.34
N LEU A 147 5.76 0.17 -5.46
CA LEU A 147 5.75 0.79 -6.79
C LEU A 147 4.49 1.63 -7.05
N LYS A 148 3.31 1.12 -6.67
CA LYS A 148 2.05 1.87 -6.80
C LYS A 148 2.02 3.11 -5.90
N SER A 149 2.49 3.01 -4.66
CA SER A 149 2.56 4.13 -3.73
C SER A 149 3.43 5.25 -4.29
N ARG A 150 4.60 4.90 -4.80
CA ARG A 150 5.51 5.87 -5.43
C ARG A 150 4.89 6.55 -6.65
N SER A 151 4.26 5.79 -7.54
CA SER A 151 3.59 6.35 -8.72
C SER A 151 2.44 7.29 -8.34
N LEU A 152 1.69 6.97 -7.27
CA LEU A 152 0.63 7.82 -6.72
C LEU A 152 1.18 9.13 -6.15
N GLU A 153 2.30 9.09 -5.44
CA GLU A 153 2.95 10.28 -4.88
C GLU A 153 3.45 11.21 -6.00
N GLU A 154 4.07 10.64 -7.04
CA GLU A 154 4.52 11.38 -8.22
C GLU A 154 3.33 12.04 -8.94
N ALA A 155 2.24 11.30 -9.16
CA ALA A 155 1.02 11.83 -9.79
C ALA A 155 0.36 12.93 -8.94
N ASN A 156 0.29 12.76 -7.61
CA ASN A 156 -0.24 13.77 -6.69
C ASN A 156 0.61 15.05 -6.70
N THR A 157 1.92 14.90 -6.75
CA THR A 157 2.84 16.04 -6.81
C THR A 157 2.66 16.82 -8.14
N ALA A 158 2.60 16.11 -9.25
CA ALA A 158 2.33 16.71 -10.56
C ALA A 158 0.96 17.43 -10.59
N LEU A 159 -0.07 16.80 -10.02
CA LEU A 159 -1.41 17.40 -9.95
C LEU A 159 -1.42 18.69 -9.12
N LYS A 160 -0.73 18.71 -7.97
CA LYS A 160 -0.60 19.93 -7.14
C LYS A 160 0.05 21.08 -7.91
N VAL A 161 1.13 20.80 -8.64
CA VAL A 161 1.81 21.81 -9.46
C VAL A 161 0.89 22.34 -10.56
N LEU A 162 0.14 21.47 -11.25
CA LEU A 162 -0.80 21.86 -12.28
C LEU A 162 -1.96 22.71 -11.73
N LEU A 163 -2.49 22.35 -10.56
CA LEU A 163 -3.54 23.15 -9.90
C LEU A 163 -3.04 24.53 -9.51
N GLN A 164 -1.84 24.62 -8.94
CA GLN A 164 -1.23 25.91 -8.61
C GLN A 164 -1.03 26.77 -9.84
N HIS A 165 -0.51 26.22 -10.91
CA HIS A 165 -0.31 26.95 -12.18
C HIS A 165 -1.63 27.45 -12.77
N ARG A 166 -2.68 26.62 -12.69
CA ARG A 166 -4.02 27.00 -13.14
C ARG A 166 -4.59 28.17 -12.33
N GLU A 167 -4.35 28.21 -11.01
CA GLU A 167 -4.78 29.32 -10.17
C GLU A 167 -4.02 30.61 -10.49
N GLU A 168 -2.70 30.51 -10.73
CA GLU A 168 -1.87 31.64 -11.15
C GLU A 168 -2.31 32.19 -12.52
N ASP A 169 -2.53 31.33 -13.51
CA ASP A 169 -3.02 31.71 -14.85
C ASP A 169 -4.40 32.38 -14.77
N LYS A 170 -5.30 31.84 -13.93
CA LYS A 170 -6.61 32.41 -13.70
C LYS A 170 -6.51 33.81 -13.10
N ALA A 171 -5.68 34.00 -12.08
CA ALA A 171 -5.48 35.31 -11.45
C ALA A 171 -4.89 36.32 -12.43
N ALA A 172 -3.90 35.92 -13.25
CA ALA A 172 -3.30 36.77 -14.28
C ALA A 172 -4.31 37.18 -15.35
N LEU A 173 -5.20 36.25 -15.77
CA LEU A 173 -6.26 36.54 -16.72
C LEU A 173 -7.28 37.53 -16.13
N GLU A 174 -7.68 37.33 -14.88
CA GLU A 174 -8.61 38.21 -14.16
C GLU A 174 -8.03 39.64 -14.06
N GLU A 175 -6.77 39.79 -13.68
CA GLU A 175 -6.09 41.08 -13.61
C GLU A 175 -6.01 41.78 -14.97
N LYS A 176 -5.71 41.04 -16.04
CA LYS A 176 -5.65 41.54 -17.39
C LYS A 176 -7.01 42.06 -17.88
N VAL A 177 -8.08 41.31 -17.62
CA VAL A 177 -9.46 41.71 -17.95
C VAL A 177 -9.84 43.01 -17.22
N LEU A 178 -9.59 43.11 -15.93
CA LEU A 178 -9.85 44.31 -15.14
C LEU A 178 -9.09 45.49 -15.63
N THR A 179 -7.80 45.33 -15.91
CA THR A 179 -6.95 46.40 -16.42
C THR A 179 -7.45 46.92 -17.76
N ASN A 180 -7.85 46.00 -18.65
CA ASN A 180 -8.39 46.39 -19.96
C ASN A 180 -9.71 47.16 -19.84
N VAL A 181 -10.65 46.67 -19.00
CA VAL A 181 -11.92 47.36 -18.78
C VAL A 181 -11.70 48.75 -18.20
N ARG A 182 -10.80 48.90 -17.20
CA ARG A 182 -10.49 50.21 -16.61
C ARG A 182 -9.84 51.18 -17.58
N LYS A 183 -8.90 50.70 -18.41
CA LYS A 183 -8.16 51.59 -19.30
C LYS A 183 -8.89 51.89 -20.61
N LEU A 184 -9.66 50.90 -21.11
CA LEU A 184 -10.22 51.01 -22.48
C LEU A 184 -11.73 51.26 -22.48
N VAL A 185 -12.47 51.07 -21.39
CA VAL A 185 -13.93 51.23 -21.40
C VAL A 185 -14.39 52.38 -20.49
N PHE A 186 -13.98 52.42 -19.25
CA PHE A 186 -14.44 53.44 -18.31
C PHE A 186 -14.15 54.88 -18.74
N PRO A 187 -12.99 55.26 -19.33
CA PRO A 187 -12.76 56.62 -19.76
C PRO A 187 -13.74 57.08 -20.84
N TYR A 188 -14.16 56.16 -21.73
CA TYR A 188 -15.13 56.51 -22.77
C TYR A 188 -16.55 56.66 -22.21
N LEU A 189 -16.91 55.85 -21.23
CA LEU A 189 -18.18 56.00 -20.52
C LEU A 189 -18.25 57.33 -19.75
N GLU A 190 -17.17 57.72 -19.10
CA GLU A 190 -17.05 59.03 -18.44
C GLU A 190 -17.17 60.19 -19.44
N ASN A 191 -16.42 60.12 -20.55
CA ASN A 191 -16.52 61.14 -21.61
C ASN A 191 -17.93 61.27 -22.18
N LEU A 192 -18.63 60.15 -22.39
CA LEU A 192 -20.01 60.15 -22.85
C LEU A 192 -20.96 60.87 -21.89
N LYS A 193 -20.75 60.78 -20.59
CA LYS A 193 -21.56 61.51 -19.58
C LYS A 193 -21.47 63.05 -19.74
N HIS A 194 -20.37 63.54 -20.26
CA HIS A 194 -20.13 64.96 -20.43
C HIS A 194 -20.65 65.53 -21.76
N LEU A 195 -21.20 64.69 -22.68
CA LEU A 195 -21.65 65.10 -24.04
C LEU A 195 -23.10 65.62 -24.12
N GLY A 196 -23.73 65.99 -23.02
CA GLY A 196 -25.07 66.60 -23.06
C GLY A 196 -26.18 65.63 -23.50
N LEU A 197 -26.16 64.41 -22.98
CA LEU A 197 -27.09 63.33 -23.33
C LEU A 197 -28.55 63.70 -22.90
N ASN A 198 -29.53 63.24 -23.69
CA ASN A 198 -30.93 63.32 -23.28
C ASN A 198 -31.24 62.29 -22.17
N ALA A 199 -32.40 62.43 -21.45
CA ALA A 199 -32.78 61.60 -20.32
C ALA A 199 -32.77 60.10 -20.64
N LYS A 200 -33.21 59.68 -21.80
CA LYS A 200 -33.25 58.29 -22.25
C LYS A 200 -31.85 57.70 -22.47
N GLN A 201 -30.94 58.48 -23.07
CA GLN A 201 -29.56 58.09 -23.31
C GLN A 201 -28.77 58.00 -21.99
N THR A 202 -29.00 58.93 -21.06
CA THR A 202 -28.42 58.89 -19.72
C THR A 202 -28.82 57.61 -18.97
N THR A 203 -30.10 57.21 -19.02
CA THR A 203 -30.57 56.01 -18.39
C THR A 203 -29.91 54.74 -18.99
N GLN A 204 -29.78 54.71 -20.33
CA GLN A 204 -29.11 53.58 -21.00
C GLN A 204 -27.63 53.49 -20.61
N LEU A 205 -26.94 54.61 -20.56
CA LEU A 205 -25.52 54.67 -20.16
C LEU A 205 -25.31 54.17 -18.70
N MET A 206 -26.21 54.56 -17.77
CA MET A 206 -26.20 54.07 -16.39
C MET A 206 -26.40 52.56 -16.32
N ILE A 207 -27.31 52.00 -17.12
CA ILE A 207 -27.51 50.55 -17.19
C ILE A 207 -26.27 49.83 -17.70
N VAL A 208 -25.63 50.33 -18.74
CA VAL A 208 -24.39 49.74 -19.28
C VAL A 208 -23.27 49.79 -18.25
N GLU A 209 -23.10 50.92 -17.57
CA GLU A 209 -22.09 51.08 -16.53
C GLU A 209 -22.34 50.11 -15.33
N GLU A 210 -23.60 49.99 -14.89
CA GLU A 210 -23.97 49.06 -13.82
C GLU A 210 -23.75 47.60 -14.20
N ASN A 211 -24.13 47.21 -15.44
CA ASN A 211 -23.89 45.88 -15.94
C ASN A 211 -22.38 45.56 -16.06
N LEU A 212 -21.60 46.55 -16.54
CA LEU A 212 -20.14 46.41 -16.62
C LEU A 212 -19.53 46.24 -15.22
N LYS A 213 -19.98 47.02 -14.23
CA LYS A 213 -19.57 46.90 -12.84
C LYS A 213 -19.94 45.53 -12.27
N LYS A 214 -21.14 44.99 -12.57
CA LYS A 214 -21.55 43.63 -12.17
C LYS A 214 -20.71 42.55 -12.84
N LEU A 215 -20.37 42.68 -14.10
CA LEU A 215 -19.48 41.73 -14.80
C LEU A 215 -18.05 41.74 -14.25
N VAL A 216 -17.57 42.88 -13.79
CA VAL A 216 -16.23 43.06 -13.25
C VAL A 216 -16.16 42.79 -11.74
N SER A 217 -17.29 42.89 -11.02
CA SER A 217 -17.40 42.71 -9.58
C SER A 217 -16.84 41.37 -9.06
N PRO A 218 -17.08 40.19 -9.68
CA PRO A 218 -16.49 38.93 -9.21
C PRO A 218 -14.97 38.95 -9.22
N PHE A 219 -14.37 39.68 -10.20
CA PHE A 219 -12.92 39.82 -10.31
C PHE A 219 -12.34 40.83 -9.29
N LEU A 220 -13.16 41.80 -8.83
CA LEU A 220 -12.79 42.75 -7.79
C LEU A 220 -12.70 42.11 -6.41
N HIS A 221 -13.45 41.03 -6.13
CA HIS A 221 -13.36 40.32 -4.87
C HIS A 221 -12.00 39.70 -4.61
N ASN A 222 -11.37 39.16 -5.64
CA ASN A 222 -10.00 38.62 -5.52
C ASN A 222 -8.94 39.72 -5.37
N LEU A 223 -9.20 40.94 -5.88
CA LEU A 223 -8.28 42.08 -5.80
C LEU A 223 -8.50 42.98 -4.57
N ASN A 224 -9.66 42.93 -3.93
CA ASN A 224 -9.88 43.70 -2.67
C ASN A 224 -8.94 43.28 -1.55
N SER A 225 -8.45 42.04 -1.53
CA SER A 225 -7.40 41.64 -0.61
C SER A 225 -6.05 42.34 -0.90
N SER A 226 -5.75 42.60 -2.16
CA SER A 226 -4.54 43.35 -2.59
C SER A 226 -4.69 44.88 -2.47
N TYR A 227 -5.92 45.39 -2.61
CA TYR A 227 -6.18 46.84 -2.54
C TYR A 227 -6.12 47.40 -1.12
N LEU A 228 -6.29 46.56 -0.10
CA LEU A 228 -6.28 47.00 1.30
C LEU A 228 -4.97 46.68 2.01
N GLU A 229 -3.96 46.20 1.30
CA GLU A 229 -2.66 45.79 1.86
C GLU A 229 -2.83 44.81 3.04
N LEU A 230 -3.83 43.93 2.97
CA LEU A 230 -4.04 42.93 4.00
C LEU A 230 -2.93 41.86 3.91
N THR A 231 -2.35 41.57 5.06
CA THR A 231 -1.44 40.42 5.15
C THR A 231 -2.22 39.09 5.01
N PRO A 232 -1.57 37.99 4.60
CA PRO A 232 -2.23 36.67 4.52
C PRO A 232 -2.96 36.26 5.80
N ARG A 233 -2.42 36.64 6.96
CA ARG A 233 -3.06 36.39 8.28
C ARG A 233 -4.32 37.25 8.49
N GLU A 234 -4.28 38.48 8.07
CA GLU A 234 -5.44 39.36 8.14
C GLU A 234 -6.58 38.91 7.23
N VAL A 235 -6.26 38.36 6.06
CA VAL A 235 -7.24 37.74 5.15
C VAL A 235 -7.90 36.52 5.81
N GLN A 236 -7.12 35.64 6.44
CA GLN A 236 -7.64 34.48 7.15
C GLN A 236 -8.58 34.88 8.30
N VAL A 237 -8.16 35.88 9.09
CA VAL A 237 -8.99 36.38 10.19
C VAL A 237 -10.26 37.09 9.67
N ALA A 238 -10.17 37.81 8.55
CA ALA A 238 -11.33 38.49 7.94
C ALA A 238 -12.38 37.46 7.46
N ASN A 239 -11.94 36.38 6.82
CA ASN A 239 -12.83 35.29 6.38
C ASN A 239 -13.53 34.61 7.55
N LEU A 240 -12.80 34.28 8.62
CA LEU A 240 -13.38 33.66 9.81
C LEU A 240 -14.34 34.60 10.57
N VAL A 241 -14.06 35.91 10.57
CA VAL A 241 -14.99 36.92 11.09
C VAL A 241 -16.28 36.99 10.27
N LYS A 242 -16.18 36.89 8.93
CA LYS A 242 -17.30 36.84 8.01
C LYS A 242 -18.17 35.60 8.22
N GLU A 243 -17.55 34.45 8.52
CA GLU A 243 -18.20 33.20 8.88
C GLU A 243 -18.80 33.19 10.30
N GLY A 244 -18.68 34.29 11.06
CA GLY A 244 -19.23 34.41 12.40
C GLY A 244 -18.44 33.71 13.49
N LYS A 245 -17.22 33.31 13.25
CA LYS A 245 -16.39 32.61 14.23
C LYS A 245 -15.99 33.49 15.39
N THR A 246 -16.03 32.94 16.59
CA THR A 246 -15.58 33.58 17.81
C THR A 246 -14.08 33.69 17.92
N THR A 247 -13.53 34.57 18.75
CA THR A 247 -12.08 34.66 18.98
C THR A 247 -11.50 33.31 19.45
N LYS A 248 -12.23 32.54 20.26
CA LYS A 248 -11.81 31.23 20.76
C LYS A 248 -11.69 30.22 19.64
N GLU A 249 -12.69 30.09 18.76
CA GLU A 249 -12.66 29.21 17.61
C GLU A 249 -11.52 29.61 16.65
N MET A 250 -11.27 30.89 16.44
CA MET A 250 -10.16 31.37 15.61
C MET A 250 -8.79 31.01 16.17
N THR A 251 -8.61 31.01 17.51
CA THR A 251 -7.36 30.57 18.13
C THR A 251 -7.08 29.10 17.86
N GLU A 252 -8.12 28.26 17.88
CA GLU A 252 -8.01 26.83 17.61
C GLU A 252 -7.74 26.57 16.11
N ILE A 253 -8.47 27.22 15.20
CA ILE A 253 -8.34 27.04 13.76
C ILE A 253 -6.98 27.54 13.22
N LEU A 254 -6.55 28.72 13.69
CA LEU A 254 -5.34 29.38 13.19
C LEU A 254 -4.08 29.03 14.00
N ASN A 255 -4.24 28.33 15.13
CA ASN A 255 -3.17 27.98 16.06
C ASN A 255 -2.35 29.22 16.52
N ILE A 256 -3.04 30.28 16.92
CA ILE A 256 -2.46 31.54 17.42
C ILE A 256 -3.14 31.98 18.73
N SER A 257 -2.51 32.87 19.49
CA SER A 257 -3.08 33.38 20.73
C SER A 257 -4.31 34.29 20.50
N ALA A 258 -5.20 34.40 21.51
CA ALA A 258 -6.35 35.32 21.48
C ALA A 258 -5.91 36.77 21.26
N THR A 259 -4.81 37.15 21.86
CA THR A 259 -4.17 38.47 21.66
C THR A 259 -3.75 38.73 20.23
N ALA A 260 -3.24 37.72 19.55
CA ALA A 260 -2.88 37.80 18.12
C ALA A 260 -4.12 37.93 17.21
N VAL A 261 -5.20 37.21 17.51
CA VAL A 261 -6.49 37.37 16.81
C VAL A 261 -7.03 38.78 16.98
N ASP A 262 -7.03 39.30 18.20
CA ASP A 262 -7.52 40.69 18.49
C ASP A 262 -6.64 41.75 17.84
N PHE A 263 -5.31 41.52 17.75
CA PHE A 263 -4.39 42.40 17.02
C PHE A 263 -4.75 42.44 15.53
N HIS A 264 -4.97 41.31 14.88
CA HIS A 264 -5.38 41.26 13.50
C HIS A 264 -6.75 41.87 13.24
N ARG A 265 -7.72 41.67 14.15
CA ARG A 265 -9.03 42.34 14.10
C ARG A 265 -8.91 43.86 14.20
N LYS A 266 -8.03 44.35 15.04
CA LYS A 266 -7.75 45.80 15.18
C LYS A 266 -7.13 46.33 13.87
N ASN A 267 -6.15 45.63 13.30
CA ASN A 267 -5.53 46.05 12.04
C ASN A 267 -6.54 46.07 10.89
N LEU A 268 -7.40 45.06 10.78
CA LEU A 268 -8.50 45.03 9.82
C LEU A 268 -9.40 46.28 9.97
N ARG A 269 -9.83 46.60 11.18
CA ARG A 269 -10.63 47.81 11.45
C ARG A 269 -9.93 49.08 11.01
N THR A 270 -8.63 49.17 11.25
CA THR A 270 -7.83 50.35 10.85
C THR A 270 -7.73 50.46 9.33
N LYS A 271 -7.40 49.35 8.66
CA LYS A 271 -7.23 49.28 7.18
C LYS A 271 -8.56 49.51 6.44
N PHE A 272 -9.68 49.07 7.01
CA PHE A 272 -11.02 49.32 6.48
C PHE A 272 -11.60 50.69 6.89
N GLY A 273 -10.83 51.52 7.59
CA GLY A 273 -11.30 52.83 8.02
C GLY A 273 -12.43 52.83 9.07
N ILE A 274 -12.66 51.70 9.72
CA ILE A 274 -13.73 51.55 10.76
C ILE A 274 -13.24 52.18 12.06
N LYS A 275 -13.34 53.48 12.17
CA LYS A 275 -12.86 54.23 13.35
C LYS A 275 -13.78 54.09 14.57
N ASN A 276 -15.06 53.73 14.36
CA ASN A 276 -16.05 53.68 15.45
C ASN A 276 -16.21 52.24 15.97
N LYS A 277 -16.07 52.05 17.33
CA LYS A 277 -16.23 50.76 17.98
C LYS A 277 -17.66 50.17 17.86
N ARG A 278 -18.66 50.99 17.55
CA ARG A 278 -20.05 50.57 17.39
C ARG A 278 -20.33 49.88 16.06
N THR A 279 -19.47 50.02 15.02
CA THR A 279 -19.66 49.35 13.78
C THR A 279 -19.21 47.89 13.88
N ASN A 280 -20.11 46.96 13.65
CA ASN A 280 -19.79 45.52 13.69
C ASN A 280 -18.91 45.15 12.50
N LEU A 281 -17.70 44.63 12.77
CA LEU A 281 -16.74 44.23 11.74
C LEU A 281 -17.30 43.11 10.85
N MET A 282 -18.05 42.16 11.41
CA MET A 282 -18.72 41.09 10.66
C MET A 282 -19.74 41.65 9.68
N ALA A 283 -20.66 42.53 10.16
CA ALA A 283 -21.65 43.14 9.29
C ALA A 283 -21.02 43.95 8.16
N PHE A 284 -19.94 44.67 8.45
CA PHE A 284 -19.18 45.41 7.44
C PHE A 284 -18.55 44.51 6.41
N LEU A 285 -17.87 43.45 6.85
CA LEU A 285 -17.24 42.47 5.93
C LEU A 285 -18.27 41.71 5.08
N THR A 286 -19.47 41.47 5.64
CA THR A 286 -20.59 40.85 4.89
C THR A 286 -21.19 41.81 3.86
N SER A 287 -21.21 43.10 4.11
CA SER A 287 -21.71 44.12 3.17
C SER A 287 -20.76 44.38 1.98
N LEU A 288 -19.52 43.97 2.08
CA LEU A 288 -18.54 44.04 0.99
C LEU A 288 -18.63 42.84 0.03
N SER A 289 -19.52 41.89 0.32
CA SER A 289 -19.80 40.69 -0.50
C SER A 289 -20.91 40.98 -1.55
#